data_ede1722237935cc211c371521ec75118
#
_entry.id   ede1722237935cc211c371521ec75118
#
_cell.length_a   1.000
_cell.length_b   1.000
_cell.length_c   1.000
_cell.angle_alpha   90.00
_cell.angle_beta   90.00
_cell.angle_gamma   90.00
#
_symmetry.space_group_name_H-M   'P 1'
#
loop_
_entity.id
_entity.type
_entity.pdbx_description
1 polymer ?
#
loop_
_entity_poly.entity_id
_entity_poly.type
_entity_poly.pdbx_seq_one_letter_code
_entity_poly.pdbx_strand_id
1 'polypeptide(L)'
;LDEVVVVGYGTQKKANLTGAVSTVDVSKTLEARPQSDVSKALQGVVPGLTITNTSGKLNSKPTMTIRGTGTLSNSATSNPLIVVDGVPMDDISYLNTQDIDNISVLKDAASTSIYGTRAAFGVILVTTKSAKKTDKVTINYTNNFSWDTPTILPNYPDVATQARALR
;
A
#
# COMPACT_ATOMS: atom_id res chain seq x y z
N LEU A 1 21.26 11.68 -12.93
CA LEU A 1 20.18 11.98 -11.98
C LEU A 1 20.38 11.11 -10.75
N ASP A 2 20.85 11.72 -9.68
CA ASP A 2 21.06 11.04 -8.39
C ASP A 2 19.68 10.86 -7.71
N GLU A 3 19.08 9.69 -7.91
CA GLU A 3 17.83 9.33 -7.22
C GLU A 3 18.13 9.01 -5.75
N VAL A 4 17.58 9.79 -4.85
CA VAL A 4 17.74 9.61 -3.40
C VAL A 4 16.55 8.82 -2.88
N VAL A 5 16.82 7.76 -2.13
CA VAL A 5 15.82 6.86 -1.56
C VAL A 5 15.84 7.00 -0.05
N VAL A 6 14.65 7.05 0.55
CA VAL A 6 14.50 6.99 2.00
C VAL A 6 14.68 5.55 2.45
N VAL A 7 15.64 5.32 3.35
CA VAL A 7 15.93 4.01 3.93
C VAL A 7 15.97 4.15 5.45
N GLY A 8 14.99 3.61 6.10
CA GLY A 8 14.87 3.70 7.55
C GLY A 8 14.70 5.14 8.04
N TYR A 9 15.60 5.56 8.92
CA TYR A 9 15.60 6.91 9.50
C TYR A 9 16.49 7.90 8.72
N GLY A 10 16.97 7.52 7.51
CA GLY A 10 17.86 8.34 6.71
C GLY A 10 17.58 8.26 5.22
N THR A 11 18.22 9.15 4.47
CA THR A 11 18.19 9.15 3.02
C THR A 11 19.53 8.67 2.46
N GLN A 12 19.50 7.73 1.51
CA GLN A 12 20.71 7.26 0.81
C GLN A 12 20.52 7.33 -0.69
N LYS A 13 21.63 7.49 -1.42
CA LYS A 13 21.58 7.39 -2.88
C LYS A 13 21.26 5.96 -3.29
N LYS A 14 20.36 5.78 -4.25
CA LYS A 14 19.95 4.45 -4.76
C LYS A 14 21.13 3.58 -5.19
N ALA A 15 22.17 4.21 -5.74
CA ALA A 15 23.41 3.52 -6.16
C ALA A 15 24.17 2.85 -5.00
N ASN A 16 23.98 3.29 -3.76
CA ASN A 16 24.66 2.79 -2.57
C ASN A 16 23.83 1.74 -1.81
N LEU A 17 22.63 1.43 -2.29
CA LEU A 17 21.77 0.43 -1.67
C LEU A 17 22.13 -0.96 -2.18
N THR A 18 22.68 -1.79 -1.32
CA THR A 18 22.99 -3.19 -1.60
C THR A 18 21.77 -4.13 -1.50
N GLY A 19 20.68 -3.64 -0.94
CA GLY A 19 19.44 -4.39 -0.75
C GLY A 19 18.46 -4.24 -1.93
N ALA A 20 17.53 -5.20 -2.09
CA ALA A 20 16.47 -5.15 -3.09
C ALA A 20 15.39 -4.15 -2.66
N VAL A 21 15.63 -2.88 -2.93
CA VAL A 21 14.66 -1.79 -2.70
C VAL A 21 14.02 -1.44 -4.03
N SER A 22 12.68 -1.47 -4.07
CA SER A 22 11.91 -0.96 -5.20
C SER A 22 11.29 0.38 -4.81
N THR A 23 11.69 1.43 -5.49
CA THR A 23 11.10 2.76 -5.36
C THR A 23 10.11 3.02 -6.48
N VAL A 24 9.00 3.63 -6.16
CA VAL A 24 7.99 4.07 -7.11
C VAL A 24 7.81 5.57 -6.95
N ASP A 25 8.10 6.29 -8.02
CA ASP A 25 7.75 7.69 -8.13
C ASP A 25 6.23 7.79 -8.31
N VAL A 26 5.57 8.22 -7.26
CA VAL A 26 4.11 8.28 -7.17
C VAL A 26 3.55 9.32 -8.11
N SER A 27 4.26 10.43 -8.30
CA SER A 27 3.80 11.56 -9.11
C SER A 27 3.53 11.13 -10.56
N LYS A 28 4.39 10.29 -11.13
CA LYS A 28 4.26 9.84 -12.52
C LYS A 28 3.27 8.68 -12.70
N THR A 29 3.16 7.82 -11.69
CA THR A 29 2.44 6.55 -11.83
C THR A 29 1.00 6.64 -11.35
N LEU A 30 0.75 7.40 -10.29
CA LEU A 30 -0.57 7.50 -9.67
C LEU A 30 -1.41 8.66 -10.22
N GLU A 31 -0.79 9.73 -10.72
CA GLU A 31 -1.53 10.81 -11.42
C GLU A 31 -2.28 10.29 -12.65
N ALA A 32 -1.71 9.28 -13.33
CA ALA A 32 -2.35 8.64 -14.48
C ALA A 32 -3.51 7.69 -14.09
N ARG A 33 -3.65 7.34 -12.81
CA ARG A 33 -4.68 6.43 -12.31
C ARG A 33 -5.35 7.04 -11.07
N PRO A 34 -6.39 7.86 -11.23
CA PRO A 34 -7.13 8.40 -10.10
C PRO A 34 -7.83 7.24 -9.37
N GLN A 35 -7.23 6.76 -8.32
CA GLN A 35 -7.78 5.75 -7.41
C GLN A 35 -8.04 6.41 -6.06
N SER A 36 -9.18 6.11 -5.47
CA SER A 36 -9.54 6.59 -4.14
C SER A 36 -8.72 5.95 -3.02
N ASP A 37 -8.10 4.80 -3.30
CA ASP A 37 -7.36 3.99 -2.33
C ASP A 37 -5.91 3.78 -2.82
N VAL A 38 -4.96 4.25 -2.01
CA VAL A 38 -3.51 4.11 -2.27
C VAL A 38 -3.11 2.65 -2.44
N SER A 39 -3.72 1.75 -1.67
CA SER A 39 -3.44 0.32 -1.74
C SER A 39 -3.76 -0.23 -3.13
N LYS A 40 -4.90 0.14 -3.69
CA LYS A 40 -5.31 -0.29 -5.03
C LYS A 40 -4.43 0.35 -6.11
N ALA A 41 -4.02 1.58 -5.90
CA ALA A 41 -3.16 2.30 -6.83
C ALA A 41 -1.76 1.67 -6.98
N LEU A 42 -1.26 1.02 -5.93
CA LEU A 42 0.03 0.31 -5.95
C LEU A 42 -0.01 -1.03 -6.68
N GLN A 43 -1.20 -1.55 -6.97
CA GLN A 43 -1.34 -2.86 -7.63
C GLN A 43 -0.71 -2.86 -9.02
N GLY A 44 0.24 -3.77 -9.25
CA GLY A 44 0.95 -3.91 -10.51
C GLY A 44 2.05 -2.87 -10.77
N VAL A 45 2.25 -1.91 -9.87
CA VAL A 45 3.27 -0.87 -9.99
C VAL A 45 4.59 -1.31 -9.37
N VAL A 46 4.53 -2.01 -8.24
CA VAL A 46 5.72 -2.47 -7.52
C VAL A 46 6.02 -3.93 -7.84
N PRO A 47 7.16 -4.26 -8.46
CA PRO A 47 7.51 -5.66 -8.70
C PRO A 47 7.66 -6.45 -7.38
N GLY A 48 6.99 -7.60 -7.29
CA GLY A 48 7.02 -8.47 -6.11
C GLY A 48 6.10 -8.05 -4.95
N LEU A 49 5.31 -6.99 -5.11
CA LEU A 49 4.19 -6.66 -4.23
C LEU A 49 2.90 -7.21 -4.88
N THR A 50 2.23 -8.11 -4.20
CA THR A 50 0.93 -8.65 -4.60
C THR A 50 -0.14 -8.03 -3.70
N ILE A 51 -1.15 -7.46 -4.32
CA ILE A 51 -2.30 -6.86 -3.63
C ILE A 51 -3.53 -7.60 -4.10
N THR A 52 -4.21 -8.26 -3.16
CA THR A 52 -5.42 -9.03 -3.43
C THR A 52 -6.59 -8.48 -2.63
N ASN A 53 -7.69 -8.25 -3.33
CA ASN A 53 -8.95 -7.91 -2.70
C ASN A 53 -9.92 -9.06 -2.96
N THR A 54 -10.08 -9.95 -1.98
CA THR A 54 -10.93 -11.13 -2.08
C THR A 54 -12.37 -10.85 -1.68
N SER A 55 -12.64 -9.71 -1.09
CA SER A 55 -13.96 -9.33 -0.63
C SER A 55 -14.60 -8.32 -1.60
N GLY A 56 -15.80 -8.61 -2.06
CA GLY A 56 -16.63 -7.66 -2.80
C GLY A 56 -17.31 -6.59 -1.93
N LYS A 57 -17.00 -6.55 -0.63
CA LYS A 57 -17.57 -5.56 0.28
C LYS A 57 -16.93 -4.19 0.03
N LEU A 58 -17.75 -3.16 0.06
CA LEU A 58 -17.28 -1.78 0.11
C LEU A 58 -16.41 -1.58 1.36
N ASN A 59 -15.30 -0.88 1.22
CA ASN A 59 -14.32 -0.62 2.29
C ASN A 59 -13.59 -1.87 2.84
N SER A 60 -13.55 -2.98 2.09
CA SER A 60 -12.70 -4.10 2.50
C SER A 60 -11.23 -3.76 2.30
N LYS A 61 -10.43 -3.99 3.34
CA LYS A 61 -8.99 -3.80 3.27
C LYS A 61 -8.36 -4.85 2.35
N PRO A 62 -7.56 -4.44 1.36
CA PRO A 62 -6.84 -5.39 0.54
C PRO A 62 -5.73 -6.08 1.35
N THR A 63 -5.50 -7.34 1.06
CA THR A 63 -4.34 -8.06 1.61
C THR A 63 -3.12 -7.78 0.74
N MET A 64 -2.03 -7.38 1.38
CA MET A 64 -0.76 -7.10 0.72
C MET A 64 0.25 -8.18 1.09
N THR A 65 0.98 -8.71 0.11
CA THR A 65 2.07 -9.66 0.35
C THR A 65 3.27 -9.28 -0.49
N ILE A 66 4.47 -9.38 0.11
CA ILE A 66 5.74 -9.17 -0.58
C ILE A 66 6.42 -10.53 -0.77
N ARG A 67 6.78 -10.85 -2.03
CA ARG A 67 7.39 -12.15 -2.40
C ARG A 67 6.54 -13.38 -2.04
N GLY A 68 5.21 -13.23 -2.01
CA GLY A 68 4.28 -14.31 -1.72
C GLY A 68 3.98 -14.48 -0.23
N THR A 69 3.29 -15.57 0.11
CA THR A 69 2.90 -15.88 1.50
C THR A 69 4.11 -16.45 2.26
N GLY A 70 4.58 -15.73 3.27
CA GLY A 70 5.72 -16.13 4.10
C GLY A 70 5.37 -17.04 5.29
N THR A 71 4.10 -17.44 5.44
CA THR A 71 3.65 -18.27 6.55
C THR A 71 2.74 -19.39 6.08
N LEU A 72 2.86 -20.56 6.71
CA LEU A 72 1.98 -21.71 6.51
C LEU A 72 0.76 -21.68 7.42
N SER A 73 0.70 -20.76 8.37
CA SER A 73 -0.42 -20.65 9.31
C SER A 73 -1.57 -19.86 8.69
N ASN A 74 -2.75 -20.45 8.67
CA ASN A 74 -3.99 -19.79 8.24
C ASN A 74 -4.38 -18.60 9.12
N SER A 75 -3.83 -18.49 10.32
CA SER A 75 -4.13 -17.43 11.29
C SER A 75 -3.13 -16.28 11.26
N ALA A 76 -1.97 -16.44 10.61
CA ALA A 76 -0.96 -15.41 10.55
C ALA A 76 -1.06 -14.68 9.19
N THR A 77 -1.32 -13.40 9.24
CA THR A 77 -1.28 -12.53 8.08
C THR A 77 0.16 -12.20 7.70
N SER A 78 0.56 -12.52 6.47
CA SER A 78 1.88 -12.16 5.93
C SER A 78 1.90 -10.70 5.43
N ASN A 79 1.24 -9.80 6.13
CA ASN A 79 1.19 -8.40 5.73
C ASN A 79 2.53 -7.72 5.99
N PRO A 80 3.04 -6.94 5.05
CA PRO A 80 4.21 -6.12 5.28
C PRO A 80 3.91 -5.02 6.32
N LEU A 81 4.96 -4.58 7.01
CA LEU A 81 4.87 -3.42 7.89
C LEU A 81 4.76 -2.16 7.03
N ILE A 82 3.77 -1.35 7.29
CA ILE A 82 3.60 -0.06 6.64
C ILE A 82 4.17 1.03 7.57
N VAL A 83 5.00 1.90 7.03
CA VAL A 83 5.59 3.02 7.76
C VAL A 83 5.36 4.30 6.96
N VAL A 84 4.63 5.24 7.55
CA VAL A 84 4.32 6.53 6.94
C VAL A 84 5.09 7.62 7.68
N ASP A 85 5.99 8.30 6.99
CA ASP A 85 6.87 9.34 7.55
C ASP A 85 7.60 8.91 8.85
N GLY A 86 8.02 7.64 8.90
CA GLY A 86 8.68 7.04 10.06
C GLY A 86 7.75 6.48 11.13
N VAL A 87 6.45 6.63 11.00
CA VAL A 87 5.45 6.10 11.95
C VAL A 87 4.87 4.79 11.43
N PRO A 88 4.95 3.68 12.19
CA PRO A 88 4.34 2.42 11.78
C PRO A 88 2.81 2.50 11.86
N MET A 89 2.15 2.04 10.80
CA MET A 89 0.70 2.07 10.65
C MET A 89 0.18 0.72 10.13
N ASP A 90 -1.09 0.42 10.41
CA ASP A 90 -1.72 -0.82 9.99
C ASP A 90 -2.46 -0.70 8.66
N ASP A 91 -2.68 0.53 8.18
CA ASP A 91 -3.46 0.80 6.97
C ASP A 91 -3.03 2.11 6.31
N ILE A 92 -3.10 2.16 4.97
CA ILE A 92 -2.81 3.35 4.16
C ILE A 92 -4.01 3.83 3.34
N SER A 93 -5.16 3.21 3.49
CA SER A 93 -6.36 3.53 2.68
C SER A 93 -6.86 4.96 2.90
N TYR A 94 -6.56 5.55 4.06
CA TYR A 94 -6.97 6.91 4.39
C TYR A 94 -6.02 7.99 3.84
N LEU A 95 -4.85 7.59 3.32
CA LEU A 95 -3.93 8.55 2.72
C LEU A 95 -4.46 8.99 1.36
N ASN A 96 -4.35 10.29 1.11
CA ASN A 96 -4.61 10.80 -0.22
C ASN A 96 -3.40 10.51 -1.13
N THR A 97 -3.66 9.90 -2.29
CA THR A 97 -2.60 9.60 -3.27
C THR A 97 -1.81 10.84 -3.70
N GLN A 98 -2.44 12.00 -3.66
CA GLN A 98 -1.80 13.26 -4.06
C GLN A 98 -0.84 13.83 -3.01
N ASP A 99 -0.99 13.44 -1.75
CA ASP A 99 -0.11 13.88 -0.66
C ASP A 99 1.16 13.01 -0.56
N ILE A 100 1.23 11.92 -1.32
CA ILE A 100 2.37 11.03 -1.34
C ILE A 100 3.42 11.55 -2.32
N ASP A 101 4.67 11.61 -1.86
CA ASP A 101 5.84 11.96 -2.67
C ASP A 101 6.48 10.70 -3.26
N ASN A 102 6.78 9.74 -2.40
CA ASN A 102 7.48 8.52 -2.78
C ASN A 102 7.01 7.31 -1.97
N ILE A 103 7.02 6.14 -2.62
CA ILE A 103 6.80 4.86 -1.94
C ILE A 103 8.00 3.95 -2.23
N SER A 104 8.62 3.48 -1.15
CA SER A 104 9.74 2.54 -1.21
C SER A 104 9.36 1.22 -0.57
N VAL A 105 9.60 0.11 -1.27
CA VAL A 105 9.31 -1.23 -0.77
C VAL A 105 10.62 -1.96 -0.49
N LEU A 106 10.86 -2.23 0.79
CA LEU A 106 12.00 -2.98 1.28
C LEU A 106 11.64 -4.48 1.31
N LYS A 107 12.33 -5.26 0.51
CA LYS A 107 12.03 -6.69 0.31
C LYS A 107 13.06 -7.60 0.98
N ASP A 108 14.22 -7.07 1.34
CA ASP A 108 15.32 -7.84 1.91
C ASP A 108 15.39 -7.74 3.42
N ALA A 109 15.74 -8.84 4.06
CA ALA A 109 15.91 -8.90 5.50
C ALA A 109 16.98 -7.91 6.03
N ALA A 110 18.04 -7.65 5.26
CA ALA A 110 19.05 -6.67 5.62
C ALA A 110 18.49 -5.26 5.73
N SER A 111 17.67 -4.84 4.74
CA SER A 111 17.05 -3.52 4.73
C SER A 111 15.91 -3.38 5.75
N THR A 112 15.23 -4.49 6.10
CA THR A 112 14.09 -4.48 7.03
C THR A 112 14.50 -4.69 8.47
N SER A 113 15.75 -5.10 8.74
CA SER A 113 16.26 -5.42 10.09
C SER A 113 16.11 -4.29 11.10
N ILE A 114 16.22 -3.02 10.66
CA ILE A 114 16.06 -1.83 11.50
C ILE A 114 14.64 -1.68 12.08
N TYR A 115 13.63 -2.32 11.46
CA TYR A 115 12.23 -2.29 11.92
C TYR A 115 11.88 -3.48 12.81
N GLY A 116 12.85 -4.36 13.08
CA GLY A 116 12.71 -5.51 13.98
C GLY A 116 11.79 -6.61 13.44
N THR A 117 11.24 -7.41 14.34
CA THR A 117 10.44 -8.61 14.03
C THR A 117 9.14 -8.31 13.28
N ARG A 118 8.58 -7.13 13.43
CA ARG A 118 7.36 -6.69 12.72
C ARG A 118 7.57 -6.58 11.21
N ALA A 119 8.81 -6.42 10.77
CA ALA A 119 9.18 -6.27 9.37
C ALA A 119 9.59 -7.57 8.67
N ALA A 120 9.30 -8.72 9.29
CA ALA A 120 9.68 -10.05 8.77
C ALA A 120 9.13 -10.32 7.35
N PHE A 121 7.97 -9.75 7.01
CA PHE A 121 7.33 -9.91 5.70
C PHE A 121 7.59 -8.72 4.74
N GLY A 122 8.57 -7.87 5.06
CA GLY A 122 8.91 -6.68 4.30
C GLY A 122 8.34 -5.40 4.90
N VAL A 123 8.77 -4.27 4.34
CA VAL A 123 8.35 -2.94 4.78
C VAL A 123 7.94 -2.10 3.58
N ILE A 124 6.83 -1.41 3.69
CA ILE A 124 6.38 -0.39 2.74
C ILE A 124 6.58 0.97 3.41
N LEU A 125 7.54 1.73 2.91
CA LEU A 125 7.81 3.09 3.35
C LEU A 125 7.03 4.06 2.47
N VAL A 126 6.20 4.87 3.08
CA VAL A 126 5.47 5.95 2.43
C VAL A 126 6.02 7.26 2.94
N THR A 127 6.47 8.10 2.02
CA THR A 127 6.92 9.46 2.32
C THR A 127 5.91 10.43 1.77
N THR A 128 5.40 11.32 2.61
CA THR A 128 4.47 12.36 2.18
C THR A 128 5.21 13.60 1.69
N LYS A 129 4.54 14.40 0.88
CA LYS A 129 5.07 15.66 0.37
C LYS A 129 5.32 16.61 1.53
N SER A 130 6.57 17.00 1.74
CA SER A 130 6.95 17.99 2.73
C SER A 130 6.80 19.39 2.15
N ALA A 131 6.33 20.33 2.98
CA ALA A 131 6.27 21.73 2.62
C ALA A 131 7.69 22.25 2.34
N LYS A 132 7.94 22.64 1.10
CA LYS A 132 9.19 23.35 0.75
C LYS A 132 9.09 24.75 1.28
N LYS A 133 10.16 25.20 1.96
CA LYS A 133 10.27 26.59 2.42
C LYS A 133 10.38 27.49 1.18
N THR A 134 9.26 28.05 0.76
CA THR A 134 9.17 29.01 -0.35
C THR A 134 8.60 30.31 0.18
N ASP A 135 9.06 31.44 -0.34
CA ASP A 135 8.53 32.77 0.05
C ASP A 135 7.12 33.04 -0.52
N LYS A 136 6.56 32.08 -1.25
CA LYS A 136 5.24 32.19 -1.88
C LYS A 136 4.28 31.17 -1.27
N VAL A 137 3.10 31.64 -0.89
CA VAL A 137 1.98 30.76 -0.49
C VAL A 137 1.41 30.11 -1.75
N THR A 138 1.44 28.78 -1.80
CA THR A 138 0.82 28.00 -2.88
C THR A 138 -0.41 27.31 -2.32
N ILE A 139 -1.56 27.57 -2.90
CA ILE A 139 -2.82 26.91 -2.53
C ILE A 139 -3.20 25.98 -3.67
N ASN A 140 -3.20 24.68 -3.41
CA ASN A 140 -3.68 23.67 -4.33
C ASN A 140 -5.01 23.10 -3.81
N TYR A 141 -6.04 23.16 -4.64
CA TYR A 141 -7.32 22.52 -4.36
C TYR A 141 -7.54 21.40 -5.37
N THR A 142 -7.70 20.18 -4.85
CA THR A 142 -7.99 19.00 -5.65
C THR A 142 -9.22 18.31 -5.09
N ASN A 143 -10.11 17.90 -5.95
CA ASN A 143 -11.32 17.19 -5.57
C ASN A 143 -11.47 15.95 -6.45
N ASN A 144 -11.77 14.82 -5.83
CA ASN A 144 -12.00 13.54 -6.51
C ASN A 144 -13.34 12.96 -6.02
N PHE A 145 -14.25 12.75 -6.95
CA PHE A 145 -15.51 12.05 -6.68
C PHE A 145 -15.41 10.65 -7.26
N SER A 146 -15.55 9.63 -6.42
CA SER A 146 -15.64 8.25 -6.88
C SER A 146 -16.90 7.57 -6.36
N TRP A 147 -17.53 6.77 -7.22
CA TRP A 147 -18.68 5.95 -6.87
C TRP A 147 -18.29 4.48 -7.02
N ASP A 148 -18.28 3.78 -5.90
CA ASP A 148 -18.04 2.33 -5.90
C ASP A 148 -19.38 1.60 -5.86
N THR A 149 -19.61 0.77 -6.86
CA THR A 149 -20.77 -0.12 -6.91
C THR A 149 -20.32 -1.57 -6.76
N PRO A 150 -21.03 -2.39 -5.95
CA PRO A 150 -20.68 -3.81 -5.84
C PRO A 150 -20.94 -4.50 -7.18
N THR A 151 -19.92 -5.19 -7.68
CA THR A 151 -19.98 -5.91 -8.98
C THR A 151 -20.87 -7.14 -8.89
N ILE A 152 -20.98 -7.75 -7.71
CA ILE A 152 -21.77 -8.94 -7.45
C ILE A 152 -22.50 -8.71 -6.13
N LEU A 153 -23.83 -8.70 -6.21
CA LEU A 153 -24.68 -8.81 -5.02
C LEU A 153 -24.89 -10.29 -4.73
N PRO A 154 -24.62 -10.77 -3.50
CA PRO A 154 -24.89 -12.15 -3.14
C PRO A 154 -26.40 -12.41 -3.29
N ASN A 155 -26.75 -13.37 -4.14
CA ASN A 155 -28.12 -13.82 -4.28
C ASN A 155 -28.41 -14.76 -3.10
N TYR A 156 -29.09 -14.26 -2.08
CA TYR A 156 -29.52 -15.11 -0.97
C TYR A 156 -30.72 -15.94 -1.44
N PRO A 157 -30.64 -17.27 -1.31
CA PRO A 157 -31.80 -18.10 -1.61
C PRO A 157 -32.94 -17.75 -0.65
N ASP A 158 -34.17 -17.76 -1.17
CA ASP A 158 -35.36 -17.53 -0.37
C ASP A 158 -35.41 -18.48 0.84
N VAL A 159 -36.03 -18.06 1.91
CA VAL A 159 -36.14 -18.80 3.18
C VAL A 159 -36.69 -20.23 2.96
N ALA A 160 -37.61 -20.36 2.02
CA ALA A 160 -38.16 -21.68 1.63
C ALA A 160 -37.10 -22.60 1.00
N THR A 161 -36.18 -22.07 0.22
CA THR A 161 -35.10 -22.82 -0.41
C THR A 161 -34.02 -23.20 0.61
N GLN A 162 -33.71 -22.31 1.56
CA GLN A 162 -32.82 -22.62 2.69
C GLN A 162 -33.36 -23.72 3.59
N ALA A 163 -34.66 -23.69 3.92
CA ALA A 163 -35.30 -24.70 4.71
C ALA A 163 -35.34 -26.10 4.04
N ARG A 164 -35.39 -26.13 2.69
CA ARG A 164 -35.30 -27.39 1.93
C ARG A 164 -33.88 -27.96 1.87
N ALA A 165 -32.85 -27.11 1.87
CA ALA A 165 -31.46 -27.56 1.85
C ALA A 165 -30.98 -28.10 3.20
N LEU A 166 -31.67 -27.80 4.31
CA LEU A 166 -31.36 -28.26 5.66
C LEU A 166 -32.15 -29.54 6.07
N ARG A 167 -32.94 -30.12 5.18
CA ARG A 167 -33.69 -31.38 5.36
C ARG A 167 -33.01 -32.55 4.64
#